data_c0025f76175a47b5dd52f973087e8423
#
_entry.id   c0025f76175a47b5dd52f973087e8423
#
_cell.length_a   1.000
_cell.length_b   1.000
_cell.length_c   1.000
_cell.angle_alpha   90.00
_cell.angle_beta   90.00
_cell.angle_gamma   90.00
#
_symmetry.space_group_name_H-M   'P 1'
#
loop_
_entity.id
_entity.type
_entity.pdbx_description
1 polymer ?
#
loop_
_entity_poly.entity_id
_entity_poly.type
_entity_poly.pdbx_seq_one_letter_code
_entity_poly.pdbx_strand_id
1 'polypeptide(L)'
;MKHDEVDAMVPRWQDSGLSSSLIAGLELSKRMSRLNMLFESAIKAELADLGLTYAEFDVLAALTRTGPPHRLKPSELSKSLYLTSGGTSNVLQRLTSSGYVERAANTGDARSRWVQLTPEGLRLANTALEASGKAHEEVLAGVPEEAVRQAADALREVLLAVGRRRFR
;
A
#
# COMPACT_ATOMS: atom_id res chain seq x y z
N MET A 1 -8.83 22.73 -21.60
CA MET A 1 -8.24 21.88 -20.55
C MET A 1 -9.32 20.91 -20.10
N LYS A 2 -9.05 19.61 -19.98
CA LYS A 2 -10.02 18.68 -19.36
C LYS A 2 -10.01 18.93 -17.86
N HIS A 3 -11.18 18.93 -17.23
CA HIS A 3 -11.36 19.13 -15.78
C HIS A 3 -11.73 17.79 -15.13
N ASP A 4 -11.23 17.58 -13.93
CA ASP A 4 -11.62 16.45 -13.09
C ASP A 4 -12.69 16.86 -12.04
N GLU A 5 -13.16 15.89 -11.25
CA GLU A 5 -14.16 16.15 -10.22
C GLU A 5 -13.67 17.07 -9.09
N VAL A 6 -12.37 17.18 -8.86
CA VAL A 6 -11.78 18.06 -7.84
C VAL A 6 -11.79 19.51 -8.30
N ASP A 7 -11.58 19.76 -9.60
CA ASP A 7 -11.68 21.10 -10.17
C ASP A 7 -13.06 21.74 -9.91
N ALA A 8 -14.14 20.94 -9.90
CA ALA A 8 -15.47 21.42 -9.60
C ALA A 8 -15.67 21.85 -8.12
N MET A 9 -14.77 21.47 -7.23
CA MET A 9 -14.81 21.85 -5.82
C MET A 9 -14.10 23.18 -5.55
N VAL A 10 -13.10 23.53 -6.38
CA VAL A 10 -12.22 24.68 -6.17
C VAL A 10 -12.98 26.01 -6.03
N PRO A 11 -13.97 26.35 -6.89
CA PRO A 11 -14.72 27.60 -6.76
C PRO A 11 -15.39 27.73 -5.39
N ARG A 12 -16.01 26.66 -4.87
CA ARG A 12 -16.67 26.66 -3.56
C ARG A 12 -15.68 26.92 -2.42
N TRP A 13 -14.45 26.38 -2.52
CA TRP A 13 -13.41 26.64 -1.54
C TRP A 13 -12.92 28.08 -1.58
N GLN A 14 -12.82 28.67 -2.78
CA GLN A 14 -12.49 30.07 -2.98
C GLN A 14 -13.58 30.99 -2.39
N ASP A 15 -14.83 30.70 -2.69
CA ASP A 15 -15.99 31.47 -2.18
C ASP A 15 -16.08 31.38 -0.64
N SER A 16 -15.60 30.27 -0.04
CA SER A 16 -15.52 30.10 1.42
C SER A 16 -14.36 30.85 2.06
N GLY A 17 -13.54 31.58 1.28
CA GLY A 17 -12.43 32.38 1.78
C GLY A 17 -11.19 31.58 2.18
N LEU A 18 -11.05 30.33 1.71
CA LEU A 18 -9.85 29.53 1.99
C LEU A 18 -8.64 30.12 1.26
N SER A 19 -7.48 30.05 1.91
CA SER A 19 -6.22 30.51 1.30
C SER A 19 -5.81 29.62 0.12
N SER A 20 -5.12 30.19 -0.87
CA SER A 20 -4.60 29.46 -2.03
C SER A 20 -3.73 28.25 -1.64
N SER A 21 -2.93 28.39 -0.58
CA SER A 21 -2.10 27.30 -0.07
C SER A 21 -2.93 26.15 0.49
N LEU A 22 -4.01 26.45 1.22
CA LEU A 22 -4.91 25.42 1.75
C LEU A 22 -5.67 24.74 0.62
N ILE A 23 -6.14 25.49 -0.38
CA ILE A 23 -6.82 24.96 -1.56
C ILE A 23 -5.90 23.97 -2.29
N ALA A 24 -4.65 24.35 -2.57
CA ALA A 24 -3.67 23.45 -3.20
C ALA A 24 -3.46 22.16 -2.41
N GLY A 25 -3.40 22.24 -1.08
CA GLY A 25 -3.31 21.07 -0.19
C GLY A 25 -4.55 20.16 -0.28
N LEU A 26 -5.75 20.75 -0.35
CA LEU A 26 -7.00 20.03 -0.52
C LEU A 26 -7.09 19.34 -1.88
N GLU A 27 -6.71 20.03 -2.95
CA GLU A 27 -6.65 19.48 -4.30
C GLU A 27 -5.73 18.26 -4.38
N LEU A 28 -4.51 18.38 -3.83
CA LEU A 28 -3.56 17.27 -3.76
C LEU A 28 -4.16 16.09 -2.98
N SER A 29 -4.66 16.35 -1.77
CA SER A 29 -5.22 15.31 -0.89
C SER A 29 -6.40 14.57 -1.54
N LYS A 30 -7.31 15.28 -2.20
CA LYS A 30 -8.47 14.68 -2.86
C LYS A 30 -8.08 13.82 -4.05
N ARG A 31 -7.15 14.29 -4.91
CA ARG A 31 -6.66 13.52 -6.06
C ARG A 31 -5.89 12.27 -5.62
N MET A 32 -5.03 12.38 -4.60
CA MET A 32 -4.35 11.22 -4.02
C MET A 32 -5.33 10.19 -3.46
N SER A 33 -6.34 10.65 -2.71
CA SER A 33 -7.38 9.77 -2.16
C SER A 33 -8.16 9.05 -3.25
N ARG A 34 -8.52 9.76 -4.32
CA ARG A 34 -9.24 9.18 -5.47
C ARG A 34 -8.41 8.12 -6.18
N LEU A 35 -7.16 8.40 -6.49
CA LEU A 35 -6.26 7.44 -7.11
C LEU A 35 -6.05 6.21 -6.22
N ASN A 36 -5.83 6.41 -4.94
CA ASN A 36 -5.67 5.30 -4.00
C ASN A 36 -6.90 4.39 -3.95
N MET A 37 -8.11 4.98 -3.95
CA MET A 37 -9.36 4.21 -4.00
C MET A 37 -9.48 3.37 -5.28
N LEU A 38 -9.08 3.90 -6.43
CA LEU A 38 -9.12 3.18 -7.70
C LEU A 38 -8.15 1.98 -7.69
N PHE A 39 -6.90 2.19 -7.30
CA PHE A 39 -5.92 1.13 -7.16
C PHE A 39 -6.36 0.07 -6.15
N GLU A 40 -6.78 0.49 -4.97
CA GLU A 40 -7.21 -0.43 -3.91
C GLU A 40 -8.43 -1.25 -4.33
N SER A 41 -9.40 -0.66 -5.03
CA SER A 41 -10.57 -1.35 -5.54
C SER A 41 -10.21 -2.39 -6.60
N ALA A 42 -9.36 -2.02 -7.57
CA ALA A 42 -8.93 -2.94 -8.62
C ALA A 42 -8.10 -4.11 -8.05
N ILE A 43 -7.15 -3.81 -7.15
CA ILE A 43 -6.35 -4.86 -6.50
C ILE A 43 -7.24 -5.79 -5.66
N LYS A 44 -8.20 -5.26 -4.90
CA LYS A 44 -9.12 -6.09 -4.11
C LYS A 44 -9.95 -7.03 -4.97
N ALA A 45 -10.37 -6.60 -6.16
CA ALA A 45 -11.10 -7.45 -7.10
C ALA A 45 -10.25 -8.65 -7.54
N GLU A 46 -9.01 -8.41 -7.95
CA GLU A 46 -8.06 -9.47 -8.33
C GLU A 46 -7.71 -10.41 -7.17
N LEU A 47 -7.55 -9.88 -5.95
CA LEU A 47 -7.22 -10.68 -4.78
C LEU A 47 -8.39 -11.54 -4.28
N ALA A 48 -9.63 -11.17 -4.60
CA ALA A 48 -10.81 -11.93 -4.18
C ALA A 48 -10.79 -13.36 -4.74
N ASP A 49 -10.36 -13.55 -5.97
CA ASP A 49 -10.22 -14.86 -6.62
C ASP A 49 -9.15 -15.73 -5.95
N LEU A 50 -8.20 -15.11 -5.26
CA LEU A 50 -7.14 -15.78 -4.50
C LEU A 50 -7.53 -16.00 -3.02
N GLY A 51 -8.71 -15.56 -2.60
CA GLY A 51 -9.18 -15.61 -1.21
C GLY A 51 -8.37 -14.73 -0.25
N LEU A 52 -7.69 -13.71 -0.75
CA LEU A 52 -6.84 -12.81 0.02
C LEU A 52 -7.53 -11.46 0.29
N THR A 53 -7.39 -10.99 1.51
CA THR A 53 -7.64 -9.57 1.81
C THR A 53 -6.45 -8.71 1.40
N TYR A 54 -6.67 -7.42 1.18
CA TYR A 54 -5.60 -6.47 0.86
C TYR A 54 -4.48 -6.47 1.92
N ALA A 55 -4.84 -6.54 3.20
CA ALA A 55 -3.86 -6.58 4.30
C ALA A 55 -3.02 -7.87 4.33
N GLU A 56 -3.60 -9.01 3.96
CA GLU A 56 -2.87 -10.27 3.80
C GLU A 56 -1.91 -10.21 2.62
N PHE A 57 -2.36 -9.68 1.50
CA PHE A 57 -1.51 -9.43 0.34
C PHE A 57 -0.33 -8.53 0.68
N ASP A 58 -0.55 -7.42 1.39
CA ASP A 58 0.52 -6.50 1.79
C ASP A 58 1.61 -7.21 2.63
N VAL A 59 1.20 -8.06 3.57
CA VAL A 59 2.15 -8.86 4.36
C VAL A 59 2.94 -9.82 3.48
N LEU A 60 2.28 -10.57 2.60
CA LEU A 60 2.92 -11.52 1.69
C LEU A 60 3.90 -10.79 0.75
N ALA A 61 3.48 -9.66 0.17
CA ALA A 61 4.29 -8.83 -0.71
C ALA A 61 5.52 -8.24 0.02
N ALA A 62 5.35 -7.77 1.26
CA ALA A 62 6.46 -7.27 2.07
C ALA A 62 7.50 -8.35 2.35
N LEU A 63 7.06 -9.56 2.70
CA LEU A 63 7.96 -10.70 2.92
C LEU A 63 8.68 -11.12 1.63
N THR A 64 7.97 -11.16 0.51
CA THR A 64 8.57 -11.51 -0.80
C THR A 64 9.69 -10.56 -1.19
N ARG A 65 9.50 -9.25 -0.99
CA ARG A 65 10.48 -8.20 -1.32
C ARG A 65 11.78 -8.28 -0.52
N THR A 66 11.82 -8.98 0.61
CA THR A 66 13.07 -9.13 1.37
C THR A 66 14.07 -10.07 0.71
N GLY A 67 13.65 -10.84 -0.30
CA GLY A 67 14.47 -11.91 -0.86
C GLY A 67 14.62 -13.10 0.11
N PRO A 68 15.26 -14.20 -0.34
CA PRO A 68 15.46 -15.37 0.51
C PRO A 68 16.19 -15.01 1.81
N PRO A 69 15.75 -15.52 2.96
CA PRO A 69 14.70 -16.51 3.19
C PRO A 69 13.28 -15.93 3.39
N HIS A 70 12.96 -14.76 2.85
CA HIS A 70 11.63 -14.13 2.86
C HIS A 70 11.05 -13.97 4.27
N ARG A 71 11.78 -13.30 5.16
CA ARG A 71 11.40 -13.15 6.57
C ARG A 71 11.58 -11.72 7.08
N LEU A 72 10.69 -11.32 7.97
CA LEU A 72 10.73 -10.05 8.71
C LEU A 72 10.32 -10.27 10.17
N LYS A 73 10.71 -9.34 11.03
CA LYS A 73 10.14 -9.27 12.39
C LYS A 73 8.74 -8.67 12.33
N PRO A 74 7.80 -9.08 13.20
CA PRO A 74 6.46 -8.47 13.26
C PRO A 74 6.49 -6.94 13.41
N SER A 75 7.46 -6.41 14.15
CA SER A 75 7.65 -4.96 14.30
C SER A 75 8.10 -4.25 13.02
N GLU A 76 8.83 -4.94 12.15
CA GLU A 76 9.25 -4.42 10.84
C GLU A 76 8.06 -4.42 9.87
N LEU A 77 7.26 -5.49 9.89
CA LEU A 77 6.01 -5.56 9.13
C LEU A 77 5.04 -4.45 9.52
N SER A 78 4.77 -4.25 10.82
CA SER A 78 3.88 -3.17 11.28
C SER A 78 4.35 -1.79 10.81
N LYS A 79 5.65 -1.54 10.80
CA LYS A 79 6.23 -0.27 10.33
C LYS A 79 6.10 -0.11 8.82
N SER A 80 6.37 -1.17 8.05
CA SER A 80 6.37 -1.12 6.58
C SER A 80 4.96 -0.99 6.01
N LEU A 81 3.96 -1.56 6.69
CA LEU A 81 2.57 -1.60 6.23
C LEU A 81 1.69 -0.51 6.85
N TYR A 82 2.25 0.35 7.71
CA TYR A 82 1.50 1.37 8.44
C TYR A 82 0.32 0.81 9.25
N LEU A 83 0.40 -0.48 9.64
CA LEU A 83 -0.61 -1.14 10.44
C LEU A 83 -0.36 -0.96 11.94
N THR A 84 -1.42 -1.00 12.72
CA THR A 84 -1.28 -1.12 14.18
C THR A 84 -0.72 -2.50 14.55
N SER A 85 -0.07 -2.61 15.71
CA SER A 85 0.45 -3.90 16.19
C SER A 85 -0.66 -4.97 16.32
N GLY A 86 -1.86 -4.57 16.74
CA GLY A 86 -3.02 -5.47 16.81
C GLY A 86 -3.49 -5.92 15.43
N GLY A 87 -3.60 -5.00 14.47
CA GLY A 87 -3.95 -5.31 13.08
C GLY A 87 -2.96 -6.29 12.44
N THR A 88 -1.67 -6.03 12.61
CA THR A 88 -0.60 -6.93 12.12
C THR A 88 -0.71 -8.32 12.73
N SER A 89 -0.96 -8.42 14.05
CA SER A 89 -1.10 -9.72 14.73
C SER A 89 -2.25 -10.55 14.19
N ASN A 90 -3.41 -9.94 13.93
CA ASN A 90 -4.58 -10.62 13.39
C ASN A 90 -4.32 -11.15 11.97
N VAL A 91 -3.71 -10.34 11.11
CA VAL A 91 -3.35 -10.75 9.74
C VAL A 91 -2.36 -11.92 9.77
N LEU A 92 -1.30 -11.81 10.60
CA LEU A 92 -0.31 -12.87 10.73
C LEU A 92 -0.91 -14.17 11.27
N GLN A 93 -1.87 -14.09 12.22
CA GLN A 93 -2.56 -15.26 12.73
C GLN A 93 -3.34 -15.99 11.62
N ARG A 94 -4.07 -15.25 10.78
CA ARG A 94 -4.81 -15.83 9.65
C ARG A 94 -3.88 -16.46 8.64
N LEU A 95 -2.82 -15.78 8.21
CA LEU A 95 -1.83 -16.32 7.28
C LEU A 95 -1.10 -17.55 7.83
N THR A 96 -0.84 -17.59 9.15
CA THR A 96 -0.27 -18.78 9.81
C THR A 96 -1.26 -19.94 9.82
N SER A 97 -2.52 -19.69 10.14
CA SER A 97 -3.58 -20.72 10.16
C SER A 97 -3.83 -21.30 8.76
N SER A 98 -3.65 -20.49 7.71
CA SER A 98 -3.75 -20.92 6.31
C SER A 98 -2.46 -21.58 5.77
N GLY A 99 -1.39 -21.65 6.57
CA GLY A 99 -0.13 -22.26 6.16
C GLY A 99 0.73 -21.45 5.21
N TYR A 100 0.44 -20.17 5.01
CA TYR A 100 1.21 -19.29 4.09
C TYR A 100 2.43 -18.65 4.74
N VAL A 101 2.39 -18.45 6.05
CA VAL A 101 3.53 -18.00 6.84
C VAL A 101 3.76 -18.91 8.04
N GLU A 102 5.00 -18.96 8.50
CA GLU A 102 5.40 -19.67 9.70
C GLU A 102 6.21 -18.76 10.63
N ARG A 103 6.27 -19.15 11.89
CA ARG A 103 7.12 -18.49 12.87
C ARG A 103 8.43 -19.25 12.99
N ALA A 104 9.50 -18.71 12.43
CA ALA A 104 10.84 -19.26 12.54
C ALA A 104 11.51 -18.78 13.84
N ALA A 105 12.14 -19.74 14.55
CA ALA A 105 12.94 -19.41 15.72
C ALA A 105 14.22 -18.65 15.29
N ASN A 106 14.61 -17.66 16.08
CA ASN A 106 15.92 -17.05 15.91
C ASN A 106 16.96 -17.92 16.59
N THR A 107 18.02 -18.29 15.90
CA THR A 107 19.12 -19.10 16.42
C THR A 107 19.96 -18.41 17.51
N GLY A 108 19.76 -17.10 17.74
CA GLY A 108 20.50 -16.30 18.71
C GLY A 108 19.67 -15.66 19.83
N ASP A 109 18.34 -15.59 19.71
CA ASP A 109 17.47 -14.96 20.73
C ASP A 109 16.08 -15.60 20.68
N ALA A 110 15.75 -16.40 21.68
CA ALA A 110 14.46 -17.11 21.83
C ALA A 110 13.25 -16.16 21.90
N ARG A 111 13.45 -14.85 22.14
CA ARG A 111 12.38 -13.83 22.21
C ARG A 111 12.05 -13.21 20.87
N SER A 112 12.95 -13.29 19.89
CA SER A 112 12.77 -12.70 18.56
C SER A 112 12.31 -13.77 17.58
N ARG A 113 11.00 -13.82 17.33
CA ARG A 113 10.41 -14.73 16.34
C ARG A 113 10.32 -14.00 15.01
N TRP A 114 10.89 -14.60 13.97
CA TRP A 114 10.71 -14.17 12.60
C TRP A 114 9.36 -14.65 12.06
N VAL A 115 8.77 -13.88 11.18
CA VAL A 115 7.70 -14.33 10.30
C VAL A 115 8.32 -14.59 8.94
N GLN A 116 8.12 -15.79 8.41
CA GLN A 116 8.73 -16.25 7.16
C GLN A 116 7.66 -16.83 6.24
N LEU A 117 7.81 -16.64 4.93
CA LEU A 117 6.96 -17.31 3.95
C LEU A 117 7.26 -18.81 3.95
N THR A 118 6.20 -19.61 3.90
CA THR A 118 6.33 -21.02 3.49
C THR A 118 6.50 -21.12 1.98
N PRO A 119 6.91 -22.28 1.43
CA PRO A 119 6.92 -22.46 -0.03
C PRO A 119 5.56 -22.20 -0.69
N GLU A 120 4.46 -22.58 -0.03
CA GLU A 120 3.09 -22.32 -0.48
C GLU A 120 2.78 -20.82 -0.42
N GLY A 121 3.13 -20.15 0.69
CA GLY A 121 2.98 -18.71 0.84
C GLY A 121 3.76 -17.92 -0.21
N LEU A 122 4.96 -18.37 -0.59
CA LEU A 122 5.74 -17.72 -1.64
C LEU A 122 5.08 -17.88 -3.03
N ARG A 123 4.53 -19.06 -3.34
CA ARG A 123 3.77 -19.25 -4.59
C ARG A 123 2.55 -18.33 -4.66
N LEU A 124 1.74 -18.31 -3.59
CA LEU A 124 0.57 -17.45 -3.51
C LEU A 124 0.95 -15.97 -3.60
N ALA A 125 2.01 -15.56 -2.91
CA ALA A 125 2.50 -14.17 -2.96
C ALA A 125 2.90 -13.75 -4.37
N ASN A 126 3.59 -14.61 -5.12
CA ASN A 126 3.97 -14.30 -6.50
C ASN A 126 2.75 -14.18 -7.40
N THR A 127 1.76 -15.09 -7.31
CA THR A 127 0.51 -14.98 -8.05
C THR A 127 -0.26 -13.69 -7.70
N ALA A 128 -0.32 -13.35 -6.42
CA ALA A 128 -0.98 -12.11 -5.96
C ALA A 128 -0.24 -10.84 -6.42
N LEU A 129 1.10 -10.87 -6.50
CA LEU A 129 1.89 -9.77 -7.06
C LEU A 129 1.63 -9.58 -8.56
N GLU A 130 1.53 -10.66 -9.33
CA GLU A 130 1.16 -10.61 -10.75
C GLU A 130 -0.25 -10.04 -10.94
N ALA A 131 -1.23 -10.50 -10.15
CA ALA A 131 -2.60 -10.00 -10.17
C ALA A 131 -2.66 -8.50 -9.81
N SER A 132 -1.93 -8.09 -8.77
CA SER A 132 -1.79 -6.67 -8.41
C SER A 132 -1.13 -5.84 -9.51
N GLY A 133 -0.15 -6.38 -10.23
CA GLY A 133 0.47 -5.73 -11.39
C GLY A 133 -0.55 -5.44 -12.49
N LYS A 134 -1.36 -6.44 -12.87
CA LYS A 134 -2.45 -6.27 -13.85
C LYS A 134 -3.45 -5.21 -13.42
N ALA A 135 -3.85 -5.21 -12.14
CA ALA A 135 -4.76 -4.20 -11.61
C ALA A 135 -4.18 -2.78 -11.73
N HIS A 136 -2.88 -2.60 -11.50
CA HIS A 136 -2.23 -1.30 -11.70
C HIS A 136 -2.23 -0.87 -13.17
N GLU A 137 -1.92 -1.79 -14.09
CA GLU A 137 -1.96 -1.52 -15.52
C GLU A 137 -3.36 -1.15 -15.99
N GLU A 138 -4.39 -1.83 -15.50
CA GLU A 138 -5.79 -1.55 -15.83
C GLU A 138 -6.22 -0.15 -15.38
N VAL A 139 -5.92 0.23 -14.13
CA VAL A 139 -6.25 1.57 -13.60
C VAL A 139 -5.56 2.68 -14.40
N LEU A 140 -4.36 2.44 -14.89
CA LEU A 140 -3.59 3.41 -15.67
C LEU A 140 -3.75 3.25 -17.18
N ALA A 141 -4.66 2.38 -17.64
CA ALA A 141 -4.88 2.16 -19.07
C ALA A 141 -5.23 3.47 -19.78
N GLY A 142 -4.49 3.78 -20.84
CA GLY A 142 -4.67 5.01 -21.61
C GLY A 142 -4.10 6.28 -21.00
N VAL A 143 -3.46 6.20 -19.82
CA VAL A 143 -2.70 7.31 -19.24
C VAL A 143 -1.28 7.31 -19.83
N PRO A 144 -0.78 8.44 -20.38
CA PRO A 144 0.59 8.50 -20.86
C PRO A 144 1.60 8.22 -19.74
N GLU A 145 2.60 7.38 -20.01
CA GLU A 145 3.65 7.02 -19.03
C GLU A 145 4.34 8.25 -18.44
N GLU A 146 4.59 9.27 -19.28
CA GLU A 146 5.18 10.52 -18.85
C GLU A 146 4.34 11.24 -17.79
N ALA A 147 3.01 11.26 -17.93
CA ALA A 147 2.12 11.85 -16.93
C ALA A 147 2.17 11.10 -15.59
N VAL A 148 2.28 9.76 -15.64
CA VAL A 148 2.43 8.93 -14.45
C VAL A 148 3.76 9.22 -13.74
N ARG A 149 4.87 9.34 -14.50
CA ARG A 149 6.19 9.68 -13.96
C ARG A 149 6.21 11.06 -13.32
N GLN A 150 5.67 12.08 -14.00
CA GLN A 150 5.60 13.44 -13.48
C GLN A 150 4.81 13.50 -12.17
N ALA A 151 3.68 12.81 -12.09
CA ALA A 151 2.89 12.74 -10.87
C ALA A 151 3.67 12.04 -9.72
N ALA A 152 4.36 10.94 -10.00
CA ALA A 152 5.18 10.24 -9.03
C ALA A 152 6.35 11.09 -8.52
N ASP A 153 7.01 11.85 -9.41
CA ASP A 153 8.12 12.72 -9.05
C ASP A 153 7.65 13.91 -8.20
N ALA A 154 6.53 14.54 -8.56
CA ALA A 154 5.93 15.61 -7.77
C ALA A 154 5.54 15.13 -6.36
N LEU A 155 4.94 13.94 -6.25
CA LEU A 155 4.62 13.33 -4.96
C LEU A 155 5.88 13.02 -4.13
N ARG A 156 6.96 12.58 -4.77
CA ARG A 156 8.25 12.36 -4.09
C ARG A 156 8.79 13.65 -3.49
N GLU A 157 8.74 14.77 -4.22
CA GLU A 157 9.18 16.08 -3.72
C GLU A 157 8.36 16.50 -2.50
N VAL A 158 7.04 16.34 -2.55
CA VAL A 158 6.16 16.65 -1.42
C VAL A 158 6.51 15.77 -0.21
N LEU A 159 6.69 14.47 -0.40
CA LEU A 159 7.04 13.53 0.68
C LEU A 159 8.40 13.83 1.31
N LEU A 160 9.40 14.20 0.50
CA LEU A 160 10.71 14.62 1.00
C LEU A 160 10.61 15.90 1.82
N ALA A 161 9.82 16.88 1.38
CA ALA A 161 9.61 18.15 2.08
C ALA A 161 8.82 17.98 3.40
N VAL A 162 7.81 17.13 3.41
CA VAL A 162 7.04 16.79 4.62
C VAL A 162 7.91 16.03 5.63
N GLY A 163 8.83 15.21 5.13
CA GLY A 163 9.70 14.39 5.96
C GLY A 163 8.93 13.35 6.78
N ARG A 164 9.54 12.91 7.89
CA ARG A 164 8.92 11.92 8.80
C ARG A 164 8.08 12.59 9.89
N ARG A 165 7.28 13.57 9.54
CA ARG A 165 6.39 14.20 10.53
C ARG A 165 5.39 13.17 11.04
N ARG A 166 5.37 12.98 12.35
CA ARG A 166 4.31 12.21 13.02
C ARG A 166 3.23 13.19 13.43
N PHE A 167 2.07 13.09 12.84
CA PHE A 167 0.88 13.77 13.33
C PHE A 167 0.37 13.02 14.56
N ARG A 168 0.07 13.78 15.64
CA ARG A 168 -0.53 13.26 16.87
C ARG A 168 -2.01 12.98 16.66
#